data_67fe2a07cdc84dbc1ba808a369a6d5b0
#
_entry.id   67fe2a07cdc84dbc1ba808a369a6d5b0
#
_cell.length_a   1.000
_cell.length_b   1.000
_cell.length_c   1.000
_cell.angle_alpha   90.00
_cell.angle_beta   90.00
_cell.angle_gamma   90.00
#
_symmetry.space_group_name_H-M   'P 1'
#
loop_
_entity.id
_entity.type
_entity.pdbx_description
1 polymer ?
#
loop_
_entity_poly.entity_id
_entity_poly.type
_entity_poly.pdbx_seq_one_letter_code
_entity_poly.pdbx_strand_id
1 'polypeptide(L)'
;SIIDNLIAIKTTIFFIKRTLNVSIQQKIKYCISCGSPLCGDIVMIGEQYPSAVFLSENTPEPKDFQTSSLNLTRCGNPKCSLIQLSQIYNLQYVFDHYPYESGITANMKKILQEVLDDAQKICPLGSDDVVLDIGGNDGTLLSLIDKPVKARVNIDAAAGVVQTVSAPDYHHIHAHFDAETYHKLGLPNPKLITSVAMFYHLSDPLKFVKDISNIMDDKTVWVLQMTYVGTMLQDNIIDNIVHEHVAYYSLHSLEYLLTSVGLHIAEAKQVDSYGGSLRVFIVKNPNTYPSKYFRNDYPGIVEFEKNNNTNTYEEL
;
A
#
# COMPACT_ATOMS: atom_id res chain seq x y z
N SER A 1 -21.60 39.59 -17.34
CA SER A 1 -21.53 40.95 -16.74
C SER A 1 -20.30 41.04 -15.83
N ILE A 2 -19.93 42.24 -15.38
CA ILE A 2 -18.81 42.49 -14.45
C ILE A 2 -19.01 41.73 -13.14
N ILE A 3 -20.25 41.48 -12.72
CA ILE A 3 -20.61 40.74 -11.52
C ILE A 3 -20.27 39.26 -11.67
N ASP A 4 -20.50 38.65 -12.83
CA ASP A 4 -20.20 37.23 -13.07
C ASP A 4 -18.68 36.98 -13.09
N ASN A 5 -17.90 37.90 -13.60
CA ASN A 5 -16.45 37.87 -13.57
C ASN A 5 -15.89 38.02 -12.11
N LEU A 6 -16.50 38.85 -11.29
CA LEU A 6 -16.11 39.04 -9.89
C LEU A 6 -16.46 37.81 -9.03
N ILE A 7 -17.56 37.11 -9.33
CA ILE A 7 -17.93 35.85 -8.67
C ILE A 7 -16.96 34.75 -9.10
N ALA A 8 -16.64 34.63 -10.38
CA ALA A 8 -15.64 33.65 -10.88
C ALA A 8 -14.26 33.90 -10.29
N ILE A 9 -13.79 35.14 -10.20
CA ILE A 9 -12.51 35.49 -9.58
C ILE A 9 -12.52 35.19 -8.07
N LYS A 10 -13.61 35.49 -7.35
CA LYS A 10 -13.74 35.14 -5.93
C LYS A 10 -13.78 33.63 -5.70
N THR A 11 -14.44 32.87 -6.57
CA THR A 11 -14.48 31.39 -6.49
C THR A 11 -13.12 30.80 -6.82
N THR A 12 -12.42 31.32 -7.83
CA THR A 12 -11.05 30.88 -8.16
C THR A 12 -10.05 31.23 -7.05
N ILE A 13 -10.15 32.45 -6.46
CA ILE A 13 -9.30 32.83 -5.32
C ILE A 13 -9.64 32.01 -4.07
N PHE A 14 -10.90 31.63 -3.86
CA PHE A 14 -11.31 30.76 -2.75
C PHE A 14 -10.82 29.31 -2.94
N PHE A 15 -10.83 28.79 -4.19
CA PHE A 15 -10.21 27.50 -4.53
C PHE A 15 -8.69 27.55 -4.39
N ILE A 16 -8.03 28.60 -4.90
CA ILE A 16 -6.57 28.79 -4.76
C ILE A 16 -6.17 28.94 -3.28
N LYS A 17 -6.95 29.66 -2.45
CA LYS A 17 -6.68 29.74 -1.01
C LYS A 17 -6.95 28.44 -0.26
N ARG A 18 -7.82 27.55 -0.76
CA ARG A 18 -8.04 26.22 -0.16
C ARG A 18 -6.96 25.22 -0.53
N THR A 19 -6.28 25.39 -1.69
CA THR A 19 -5.12 24.60 -2.10
C THR A 19 -3.80 25.05 -1.43
N LEU A 20 -3.75 26.27 -0.86
CA LEU A 20 -2.54 26.85 -0.28
C LEU A 20 -2.40 26.69 1.25
N ASN A 21 -3.27 25.90 1.89
CA ASN A 21 -3.21 25.62 3.34
C ASN A 21 -3.29 24.13 3.66
N VAL A 22 -2.80 23.25 2.79
CA VAL A 22 -2.51 21.87 3.18
C VAL A 22 -1.20 21.93 3.97
N SER A 23 -1.27 21.76 5.27
CA SER A 23 -0.08 21.57 6.12
C SER A 23 0.74 20.44 5.48
N ILE A 24 2.00 20.72 5.16
CA ILE A 24 2.94 19.76 4.55
C ILE A 24 3.11 18.54 5.46
N GLN A 25 2.79 18.69 6.74
CA GLN A 25 2.93 17.68 7.79
C GLN A 25 1.69 17.64 8.67
N GLN A 26 1.29 16.45 9.06
CA GLN A 26 0.18 16.25 9.98
C GLN A 26 0.62 15.36 11.15
N LYS A 27 0.59 15.90 12.37
CA LYS A 27 0.79 15.10 13.59
C LYS A 27 -0.43 14.21 13.83
N ILE A 28 -0.19 12.92 14.00
CA ILE A 28 -1.23 11.90 14.17
C ILE A 28 -1.39 11.61 15.67
N LYS A 29 -2.62 11.60 16.14
CA LYS A 29 -2.98 11.30 17.53
C LYS A 29 -3.68 9.94 17.69
N TYR A 30 -4.17 9.41 16.60
CA TYR A 30 -4.97 8.19 16.55
C TYR A 30 -4.42 7.21 15.53
N CYS A 31 -4.58 5.94 15.81
CA CYS A 31 -4.18 4.87 14.91
C CYS A 31 -4.94 4.95 13.58
N ILE A 32 -4.21 4.94 12.46
CA ILE A 32 -4.79 5.01 11.11
C ILE A 32 -5.60 3.77 10.74
N SER A 33 -5.38 2.64 11.43
CA SER A 33 -6.11 1.38 11.20
C SER A 33 -7.42 1.32 12.00
N CYS A 34 -7.38 1.61 13.31
CA CYS A 34 -8.52 1.35 14.20
C CYS A 34 -9.07 2.59 14.93
N GLY A 35 -8.46 3.77 14.78
CA GLY A 35 -8.89 4.99 15.43
C GLY A 35 -8.61 5.07 16.94
N SER A 36 -7.95 4.09 17.55
CA SER A 36 -7.58 4.14 18.97
C SER A 36 -6.47 5.16 19.22
N PRO A 37 -6.34 5.73 20.43
CA PRO A 37 -5.24 6.62 20.77
C PRO A 37 -3.87 5.93 20.57
N LEU A 38 -2.84 6.71 20.24
CA LEU A 38 -1.47 6.24 20.15
C LEU A 38 -0.76 6.29 21.51
N CYS A 39 0.22 5.41 21.72
CA CYS A 39 0.95 5.29 22.98
C CYS A 39 2.03 6.36 23.21
N GLY A 40 2.42 7.10 22.17
CA GLY A 40 3.60 7.96 22.15
C GLY A 40 4.70 7.36 21.29
N ASP A 41 5.80 8.13 21.12
CA ASP A 41 6.88 7.71 20.23
C ASP A 41 7.71 6.60 20.89
N ILE A 42 7.93 5.49 20.13
CA ILE A 42 8.71 4.32 20.55
C ILE A 42 10.09 4.28 19.89
N VAL A 43 10.23 4.91 18.70
CA VAL A 43 11.51 5.13 18.03
C VAL A 43 11.57 6.59 17.59
N MET A 44 12.66 7.27 17.88
CA MET A 44 12.86 8.68 17.53
C MET A 44 14.10 8.83 16.67
N ILE A 45 13.90 9.01 15.36
CA ILE A 45 14.99 9.32 14.41
C ILE A 45 15.20 10.85 14.34
N GLY A 46 14.13 11.62 14.62
CA GLY A 46 14.15 13.08 14.60
C GLY A 46 13.80 13.66 13.23
N GLU A 47 14.13 14.95 13.08
CA GLU A 47 13.80 15.72 11.89
C GLU A 47 14.70 15.34 10.71
N GLN A 48 14.07 14.93 9.61
CA GLN A 48 14.72 14.53 8.36
C GLN A 48 14.07 15.20 7.16
N TYR A 49 14.83 15.42 6.10
CA TYR A 49 14.25 15.80 4.81
C TYR A 49 13.41 14.66 4.24
N PRO A 50 12.31 14.97 3.50
CA PRO A 50 11.47 13.94 2.89
C PRO A 50 12.27 12.99 2.02
N SER A 51 12.09 11.70 2.27
CA SER A 51 12.60 10.63 1.44
C SER A 51 11.93 10.66 0.06
N ALA A 52 12.51 9.96 -0.92
CA ALA A 52 12.03 9.88 -2.32
C ALA A 52 11.92 11.24 -3.07
N VAL A 53 12.44 12.33 -2.50
CA VAL A 53 12.55 13.61 -3.20
C VAL A 53 14.02 13.86 -3.56
N PHE A 54 14.35 13.72 -4.85
CA PHE A 54 15.70 13.91 -5.36
C PHE A 54 15.86 15.31 -5.96
N LEU A 55 16.74 16.11 -5.37
CA LEU A 55 17.08 17.44 -5.89
C LEU A 55 18.20 17.29 -6.93
N SER A 56 18.04 17.92 -8.09
CA SER A 56 19.12 18.10 -9.05
C SER A 56 19.82 19.44 -8.81
N GLU A 57 21.05 19.60 -9.29
CA GLU A 57 21.80 20.87 -9.19
C GLU A 57 21.03 22.06 -9.80
N ASN A 58 20.11 21.80 -10.72
CA ASN A 58 19.31 22.82 -11.39
C ASN A 58 17.87 22.94 -10.86
N THR A 59 17.50 22.13 -9.86
CA THR A 59 16.15 22.22 -9.25
C THR A 59 16.22 23.21 -8.11
N PRO A 60 15.54 24.37 -8.20
CA PRO A 60 15.47 25.28 -7.05
C PRO A 60 14.85 24.52 -5.88
N GLU A 61 15.42 24.70 -4.67
CA GLU A 61 14.79 24.17 -3.47
C GLU A 61 13.32 24.59 -3.45
N PRO A 62 12.38 23.65 -3.34
CA PRO A 62 10.98 24.02 -3.19
C PRO A 62 10.88 24.93 -1.96
N LYS A 63 10.26 26.08 -2.06
CA LYS A 63 10.10 27.05 -0.96
C LYS A 63 9.43 26.43 0.27
N ASP A 64 8.77 25.28 0.09
CA ASP A 64 8.03 24.53 1.08
C ASP A 64 8.72 23.21 1.49
N PHE A 65 10.02 23.03 1.13
CA PHE A 65 10.79 21.83 1.48
C PHE A 65 11.23 21.90 2.95
N GLN A 66 10.36 21.39 3.82
CA GLN A 66 10.58 21.38 5.25
C GLN A 66 10.96 19.97 5.73
N THR A 67 11.80 19.90 6.76
CA THR A 67 12.04 18.65 7.48
C THR A 67 10.77 18.17 8.15
N SER A 68 10.66 16.87 8.33
CA SER A 68 9.57 16.21 9.04
C SER A 68 10.13 15.16 9.99
N SER A 69 9.48 15.01 11.14
CA SER A 69 9.90 14.03 12.13
C SER A 69 9.65 12.61 11.66
N LEU A 70 10.68 11.76 11.66
CA LEU A 70 10.62 10.32 11.42
C LEU A 70 10.57 9.57 12.75
N ASN A 71 9.47 9.71 13.49
CA ASN A 71 9.28 9.00 14.73
C ASN A 71 8.21 7.93 14.54
N LEU A 72 8.47 6.75 15.09
CA LEU A 72 7.48 5.67 15.14
C LEU A 72 6.70 5.72 16.44
N THR A 73 5.42 5.44 16.34
CA THR A 73 4.50 5.27 17.46
C THR A 73 3.72 3.99 17.31
N ARG A 74 3.06 3.56 18.36
CA ARG A 74 2.27 2.33 18.38
C ARG A 74 0.82 2.61 18.74
N CYS A 75 -0.09 1.84 18.17
CA CYS A 75 -1.50 1.84 18.53
C CYS A 75 -1.69 1.40 19.98
N GLY A 76 -2.47 2.18 20.75
CA GLY A 76 -2.81 1.87 22.14
C GLY A 76 -3.81 0.71 22.33
N ASN A 77 -4.39 0.20 21.25
CA ASN A 77 -5.25 -0.98 21.28
C ASN A 77 -4.40 -2.24 21.08
N PRO A 78 -4.26 -3.14 22.09
CA PRO A 78 -3.42 -4.33 22.00
C PRO A 78 -3.91 -5.35 20.95
N LYS A 79 -5.18 -5.30 20.56
CA LYS A 79 -5.72 -6.15 19.48
C LYS A 79 -5.29 -5.68 18.09
N CYS A 80 -4.99 -4.39 17.92
CA CYS A 80 -4.51 -3.80 16.68
C CYS A 80 -2.98 -3.76 16.63
N SER A 81 -2.36 -3.14 17.64
CA SER A 81 -0.89 -3.03 17.82
C SER A 81 -0.12 -2.47 16.62
N LEU A 82 -0.79 -1.77 15.68
CA LEU A 82 -0.13 -1.22 14.50
C LEU A 82 0.98 -0.25 14.89
N ILE A 83 2.16 -0.42 14.32
CA ILE A 83 3.25 0.55 14.36
C ILE A 83 3.09 1.49 13.16
N GLN A 84 3.20 2.79 13.38
CA GLN A 84 3.03 3.81 12.34
C GLN A 84 3.90 5.04 12.61
N LEU A 85 4.06 5.90 11.62
CA LEU A 85 4.64 7.23 11.84
C LEU A 85 3.74 8.06 12.77
N SER A 86 4.33 8.81 13.70
CA SER A 86 3.61 9.77 14.54
C SER A 86 3.31 11.09 13.82
N GLN A 87 3.92 11.28 12.66
CA GLN A 87 3.72 12.43 11.79
C GLN A 87 3.74 11.99 10.32
N ILE A 88 2.73 12.36 9.56
CA ILE A 88 2.61 12.01 8.14
C ILE A 88 2.95 13.23 7.29
N TYR A 89 3.87 13.07 6.35
CA TYR A 89 4.20 14.05 5.32
C TYR A 89 3.14 14.04 4.20
N ASN A 90 3.07 15.11 3.44
CA ASN A 90 2.16 15.17 2.27
C ASN A 90 2.63 14.19 1.18
N LEU A 91 2.04 12.99 1.19
CA LEU A 91 2.38 11.91 0.26
C LEU A 91 2.05 12.26 -1.19
N GLN A 92 1.06 13.12 -1.45
CA GLN A 92 0.74 13.57 -2.81
C GLN A 92 1.96 14.26 -3.45
N TYR A 93 2.65 15.12 -2.69
CA TYR A 93 3.87 15.76 -3.17
C TYR A 93 4.97 14.74 -3.51
N VAL A 94 5.11 13.69 -2.70
CA VAL A 94 6.09 12.61 -2.95
C VAL A 94 5.75 11.84 -4.22
N PHE A 95 4.47 11.45 -4.41
CA PHE A 95 4.06 10.65 -5.57
C PHE A 95 3.94 11.45 -6.87
N ASP A 96 3.69 12.75 -6.80
CA ASP A 96 3.74 13.63 -7.99
C ASP A 96 5.14 13.74 -8.61
N HIS A 97 6.18 13.39 -7.83
CA HIS A 97 7.60 13.47 -8.23
C HIS A 97 8.33 12.13 -8.09
N TYR A 98 7.57 11.03 -8.01
CA TYR A 98 8.11 9.71 -7.72
C TYR A 98 8.92 9.16 -8.91
N PRO A 99 10.26 8.99 -8.77
CA PRO A 99 11.11 8.66 -9.89
C PRO A 99 11.24 7.15 -10.16
N TYR A 100 10.57 6.32 -9.36
CA TYR A 100 10.73 4.87 -9.40
C TYR A 100 9.88 4.24 -10.50
N GLU A 101 10.51 3.37 -11.31
CA GLU A 101 9.84 2.52 -12.28
C GLU A 101 10.19 1.04 -12.01
N SER A 102 9.18 0.20 -11.85
CA SER A 102 9.34 -1.23 -11.50
C SER A 102 10.10 -2.02 -12.55
N GLY A 103 9.94 -1.67 -13.81
CA GLY A 103 10.57 -2.35 -14.95
C GLY A 103 12.06 -2.12 -15.12
N ILE A 104 12.68 -1.16 -14.41
CA ILE A 104 14.09 -0.80 -14.60
C ILE A 104 15.03 -1.93 -14.17
N THR A 105 14.73 -2.64 -13.06
CA THR A 105 15.66 -3.64 -12.52
C THR A 105 15.20 -5.07 -12.79
N ALA A 106 16.15 -5.94 -13.17
CA ALA A 106 15.89 -7.37 -13.32
C ALA A 106 15.45 -8.02 -12.01
N ASN A 107 15.97 -7.54 -10.87
CA ASN A 107 15.58 -8.05 -9.55
C ASN A 107 14.10 -7.79 -9.25
N MET A 108 13.61 -6.58 -9.56
CA MET A 108 12.19 -6.27 -9.35
C MET A 108 11.28 -7.13 -10.23
N LYS A 109 11.64 -7.32 -11.50
CA LYS A 109 10.89 -8.23 -12.39
C LYS A 109 10.83 -9.66 -11.85
N LYS A 110 11.94 -10.16 -11.27
CA LYS A 110 11.98 -11.47 -10.62
C LYS A 110 11.02 -11.52 -9.41
N ILE A 111 11.04 -10.51 -8.55
CA ILE A 111 10.13 -10.43 -7.39
C ILE A 111 8.66 -10.44 -7.84
N LEU A 112 8.32 -9.65 -8.86
CA LEU A 112 6.96 -9.60 -9.40
C LEU A 112 6.54 -10.92 -10.05
N GLN A 113 7.46 -11.60 -10.74
CA GLN A 113 7.21 -12.94 -11.28
C GLN A 113 6.92 -13.94 -10.16
N GLU A 114 7.69 -13.92 -9.08
CA GLU A 114 7.46 -14.78 -7.91
C GLU A 114 6.11 -14.51 -7.23
N VAL A 115 5.63 -13.25 -7.23
CA VAL A 115 4.27 -12.91 -6.76
C VAL A 115 3.22 -13.59 -7.63
N LEU A 116 3.36 -13.51 -8.96
CA LEU A 116 2.43 -14.14 -9.90
C LEU A 116 2.48 -15.66 -9.83
N ASP A 117 3.67 -16.25 -9.72
CA ASP A 117 3.83 -17.70 -9.62
C ASP A 117 3.14 -18.26 -8.36
N ASP A 118 3.30 -17.57 -7.23
CA ASP A 118 2.63 -17.94 -5.99
C ASP A 118 1.10 -17.71 -6.08
N ALA A 119 0.68 -16.58 -6.66
CA ALA A 119 -0.72 -16.28 -6.87
C ALA A 119 -1.42 -17.34 -7.73
N GLN A 120 -0.80 -17.76 -8.82
CA GLN A 120 -1.38 -18.73 -9.74
C GLN A 120 -1.47 -20.17 -9.17
N LYS A 121 -0.69 -20.51 -8.13
CA LYS A 121 -0.86 -21.77 -7.38
C LYS A 121 -2.20 -21.80 -6.64
N ILE A 122 -2.63 -20.67 -6.10
CA ILE A 122 -3.85 -20.52 -5.31
C ILE A 122 -5.03 -20.14 -6.20
N CYS A 123 -4.81 -19.28 -7.17
CA CYS A 123 -5.79 -18.65 -8.03
C CYS A 123 -5.37 -18.77 -9.51
N PRO A 124 -5.52 -19.95 -10.14
CA PRO A 124 -5.22 -20.10 -11.57
C PRO A 124 -6.07 -19.16 -12.43
N LEU A 125 -5.41 -18.46 -13.37
CA LEU A 125 -6.05 -17.50 -14.28
C LEU A 125 -6.54 -18.18 -15.57
N GLY A 126 -7.65 -17.69 -16.11
CA GLY A 126 -8.23 -18.09 -17.40
C GLY A 126 -8.69 -16.88 -18.22
N SER A 127 -9.16 -17.15 -19.45
CA SER A 127 -9.50 -16.11 -20.44
C SER A 127 -10.64 -15.17 -20.04
N ASP A 128 -11.49 -15.57 -19.11
CA ASP A 128 -12.63 -14.77 -18.65
C ASP A 128 -12.31 -13.95 -17.39
N ASP A 129 -11.11 -14.12 -16.82
CA ASP A 129 -10.70 -13.51 -15.56
C ASP A 129 -10.16 -12.08 -15.74
N VAL A 130 -10.43 -11.24 -14.77
CA VAL A 130 -9.83 -9.89 -14.65
C VAL A 130 -8.73 -9.92 -13.61
N VAL A 131 -7.59 -9.32 -13.94
CA VAL A 131 -6.49 -9.07 -13.00
C VAL A 131 -6.38 -7.58 -12.74
N LEU A 132 -6.41 -7.20 -11.47
CA LEU A 132 -6.26 -5.83 -11.01
C LEU A 132 -4.96 -5.68 -10.22
N ASP A 133 -4.08 -4.80 -10.68
CA ASP A 133 -2.87 -4.40 -9.93
C ASP A 133 -3.06 -2.98 -9.39
N ILE A 134 -2.97 -2.81 -8.07
CA ILE A 134 -3.17 -1.53 -7.40
C ILE A 134 -1.81 -1.02 -6.91
N GLY A 135 -1.44 0.18 -7.34
CA GLY A 135 -0.07 0.68 -7.19
C GLY A 135 0.89 -0.08 -8.11
N GLY A 136 0.41 -0.47 -9.30
CA GLY A 136 1.15 -1.30 -10.25
C GLY A 136 2.22 -0.55 -11.03
N ASN A 137 2.42 0.73 -10.74
CA ASN A 137 3.45 1.60 -11.30
C ASN A 137 3.42 1.56 -12.85
N ASP A 138 4.48 1.13 -13.52
CA ASP A 138 4.60 1.06 -14.98
C ASP A 138 3.88 -0.14 -15.62
N GLY A 139 3.17 -0.95 -14.84
CA GLY A 139 2.45 -2.14 -15.31
C GLY A 139 3.32 -3.39 -15.50
N THR A 140 4.55 -3.36 -15.02
CA THR A 140 5.50 -4.50 -15.18
C THR A 140 4.91 -5.80 -14.68
N LEU A 141 4.23 -5.87 -13.51
CA LEU A 141 3.60 -7.09 -13.02
C LEU A 141 2.61 -7.65 -14.05
N LEU A 142 1.72 -6.81 -14.55
CA LEU A 142 0.69 -7.22 -15.52
C LEU A 142 1.29 -7.65 -16.86
N SER A 143 2.47 -7.11 -17.24
CA SER A 143 3.19 -7.53 -18.44
C SER A 143 3.74 -8.95 -18.37
N LEU A 144 3.96 -9.46 -17.15
CA LEU A 144 4.48 -10.82 -16.90
C LEU A 144 3.40 -11.91 -16.98
N ILE A 145 2.13 -11.54 -17.11
CA ILE A 145 1.05 -12.51 -17.29
C ILE A 145 1.09 -13.05 -18.71
N ASP A 146 1.52 -14.30 -18.86
CA ASP A 146 1.72 -14.99 -20.15
C ASP A 146 0.44 -15.62 -20.71
N LYS A 147 -0.63 -15.70 -19.90
CA LYS A 147 -1.91 -16.30 -20.27
C LYS A 147 -2.90 -15.25 -20.75
N PRO A 148 -3.82 -15.63 -21.68
CA PRO A 148 -4.94 -14.77 -22.02
C PRO A 148 -5.84 -14.57 -20.80
N VAL A 149 -6.19 -13.32 -20.55
CA VAL A 149 -7.16 -12.89 -19.53
C VAL A 149 -8.14 -11.92 -20.17
N LYS A 150 -9.28 -11.70 -19.53
CA LYS A 150 -10.32 -10.79 -20.04
C LYS A 150 -9.84 -9.33 -19.98
N ALA A 151 -9.20 -8.95 -18.90
CA ALA A 151 -8.63 -7.60 -18.74
C ALA A 151 -7.48 -7.61 -17.72
N ARG A 152 -6.49 -6.78 -18.02
CA ARG A 152 -5.41 -6.35 -17.11
C ARG A 152 -5.67 -4.89 -16.73
N VAL A 153 -5.90 -4.62 -15.46
CA VAL A 153 -6.21 -3.28 -14.96
C VAL A 153 -5.10 -2.83 -14.03
N ASN A 154 -4.47 -1.71 -14.35
CA ASN A 154 -3.50 -1.02 -13.50
C ASN A 154 -4.13 0.28 -12.96
N ILE A 155 -4.26 0.41 -11.63
CA ILE A 155 -4.69 1.66 -11.00
C ILE A 155 -3.53 2.17 -10.15
N ASP A 156 -2.91 3.26 -10.60
CA ASP A 156 -1.75 3.87 -9.94
C ASP A 156 -1.87 5.41 -9.94
N ALA A 157 -1.49 6.02 -8.82
CA ALA A 157 -1.58 7.48 -8.64
C ALA A 157 -0.26 8.21 -8.97
N ALA A 158 0.83 7.48 -9.23
CA ALA A 158 2.12 8.09 -9.54
C ALA A 158 2.09 8.82 -10.89
N ALA A 159 2.48 10.08 -10.87
CA ALA A 159 2.54 10.90 -12.09
C ALA A 159 3.83 10.62 -12.87
N GLY A 160 3.73 10.71 -14.21
CA GLY A 160 4.91 10.66 -15.09
C GLY A 160 5.45 9.26 -15.39
N VAL A 161 4.88 8.21 -14.84
CA VAL A 161 5.32 6.83 -15.08
C VAL A 161 4.86 6.37 -16.46
N VAL A 162 5.81 5.92 -17.29
CA VAL A 162 5.53 5.42 -18.65
C VAL A 162 5.11 3.95 -18.56
N GLN A 163 3.91 3.64 -19.10
CA GLN A 163 3.40 2.28 -19.05
C GLN A 163 4.15 1.36 -20.01
N THR A 164 4.56 0.20 -19.51
CA THR A 164 5.32 -0.81 -20.27
C THR A 164 4.43 -1.76 -21.07
N VAL A 165 3.13 -1.81 -20.74
CA VAL A 165 2.16 -2.70 -21.37
C VAL A 165 1.42 -1.98 -22.50
N SER A 166 1.41 -2.59 -23.70
CA SER A 166 0.61 -2.15 -24.83
C SER A 166 -0.16 -3.34 -25.39
N ALA A 167 -1.33 -3.63 -24.79
CA ALA A 167 -2.20 -4.75 -25.20
C ALA A 167 -3.67 -4.30 -25.18
N PRO A 168 -4.54 -4.87 -26.06
CA PRO A 168 -5.94 -4.46 -26.14
C PRO A 168 -6.76 -4.69 -24.87
N ASP A 169 -6.32 -5.61 -24.03
CA ASP A 169 -6.93 -5.99 -22.75
C ASP A 169 -6.33 -5.23 -21.57
N TYR A 170 -5.42 -4.28 -21.81
CA TYR A 170 -4.77 -3.50 -20.78
C TYR A 170 -5.46 -2.15 -20.56
N HIS A 171 -5.77 -1.86 -19.29
CA HIS A 171 -6.37 -0.59 -18.86
C HIS A 171 -5.47 0.05 -17.80
N HIS A 172 -4.96 1.24 -18.07
CA HIS A 172 -4.25 2.05 -17.09
C HIS A 172 -5.13 3.21 -16.64
N ILE A 173 -5.30 3.34 -15.33
CA ILE A 173 -6.07 4.39 -14.68
C ILE A 173 -5.13 5.17 -13.76
N HIS A 174 -4.82 6.40 -14.14
CA HIS A 174 -4.04 7.30 -13.29
C HIS A 174 -4.95 7.91 -12.21
N ALA A 175 -5.04 7.24 -11.07
CA ALA A 175 -5.85 7.66 -9.93
C ALA A 175 -5.42 6.93 -8.65
N HIS A 176 -5.80 7.48 -7.49
CA HIS A 176 -5.87 6.69 -6.28
C HIS A 176 -6.97 5.64 -6.41
N PHE A 177 -6.68 4.42 -5.93
CA PHE A 177 -7.68 3.36 -5.97
C PHE A 177 -8.83 3.65 -5.00
N ASP A 178 -10.04 3.49 -5.50
CA ASP A 178 -11.27 3.26 -4.75
C ASP A 178 -12.22 2.33 -5.53
N ALA A 179 -13.23 1.77 -4.86
CA ALA A 179 -14.17 0.85 -5.48
C ALA A 179 -14.96 1.49 -6.62
N GLU A 180 -15.29 2.79 -6.54
CA GLU A 180 -16.03 3.50 -7.57
C GLU A 180 -15.23 3.61 -8.86
N THR A 181 -13.92 3.90 -8.76
CA THR A 181 -12.99 3.95 -9.89
C THR A 181 -12.96 2.62 -10.63
N TYR A 182 -12.92 1.49 -9.90
CA TYR A 182 -12.98 0.16 -10.53
C TYR A 182 -14.35 -0.11 -11.17
N HIS A 183 -15.45 0.16 -10.47
CA HIS A 183 -16.80 -0.10 -11.00
C HIS A 183 -17.13 0.69 -12.26
N LYS A 184 -16.57 1.89 -12.44
CA LYS A 184 -16.73 2.69 -13.67
C LYS A 184 -16.20 2.00 -14.93
N LEU A 185 -15.32 1.00 -14.79
CA LEU A 185 -14.82 0.23 -15.92
C LEU A 185 -15.87 -0.75 -16.47
N GLY A 186 -16.93 -1.06 -15.72
CA GLY A 186 -17.96 -2.01 -16.13
C GLY A 186 -17.46 -3.46 -16.27
N LEU A 187 -16.31 -3.78 -15.66
CA LEU A 187 -15.70 -5.11 -15.65
C LEU A 187 -16.29 -5.97 -14.52
N PRO A 188 -16.26 -7.33 -14.68
CA PRO A 188 -16.57 -8.24 -13.58
C PRO A 188 -15.65 -8.02 -12.38
N ASN A 189 -16.02 -8.55 -11.21
CA ASN A 189 -15.12 -8.58 -10.05
C ASN A 189 -13.78 -9.24 -10.43
N PRO A 190 -12.64 -8.70 -9.97
CA PRO A 190 -11.35 -9.26 -10.33
C PRO A 190 -11.18 -10.65 -9.72
N LYS A 191 -10.61 -11.57 -10.50
CA LYS A 191 -10.21 -12.89 -10.03
C LYS A 191 -8.97 -12.81 -9.15
N LEU A 192 -8.01 -11.99 -9.56
CA LEU A 192 -6.78 -11.70 -8.84
C LEU A 192 -6.63 -10.20 -8.65
N ILE A 193 -6.38 -9.79 -7.42
CA ILE A 193 -5.93 -8.44 -7.08
C ILE A 193 -4.50 -8.55 -6.58
N THR A 194 -3.62 -7.66 -7.01
CA THR A 194 -2.25 -7.53 -6.50
C THR A 194 -2.02 -6.13 -5.94
N SER A 195 -1.24 -6.05 -4.86
CA SER A 195 -0.74 -4.81 -4.27
C SER A 195 0.66 -5.08 -3.71
N VAL A 196 1.69 -4.68 -4.45
CA VAL A 196 3.08 -4.97 -4.11
C VAL A 196 3.81 -3.67 -3.77
N ALA A 197 4.41 -3.63 -2.57
CA ALA A 197 5.21 -2.51 -2.08
C ALA A 197 4.49 -1.15 -2.11
N MET A 198 3.17 -1.12 -1.79
CA MET A 198 2.39 0.12 -1.77
C MET A 198 1.49 0.30 -0.53
N PHE A 199 1.05 -0.80 0.11
CA PHE A 199 0.02 -0.75 1.16
C PHE A 199 0.46 0.04 2.41
N TYR A 200 1.73 0.01 2.74
CA TYR A 200 2.31 0.76 3.86
C TYR A 200 2.42 2.27 3.60
N HIS A 201 2.15 2.73 2.37
CA HIS A 201 2.05 4.16 2.04
C HIS A 201 0.68 4.78 2.34
N LEU A 202 -0.32 3.96 2.69
CA LEU A 202 -1.69 4.44 2.85
C LEU A 202 -1.86 5.20 4.17
N SER A 203 -2.37 6.42 4.09
CA SER A 203 -2.78 7.21 5.26
C SER A 203 -4.17 6.83 5.81
N ASP A 204 -5.00 6.13 5.00
CA ASP A 204 -6.30 5.58 5.39
C ASP A 204 -6.44 4.13 4.91
N PRO A 205 -5.73 3.18 5.56
CA PRO A 205 -5.79 1.77 5.18
C PRO A 205 -7.17 1.15 5.43
N LEU A 206 -7.96 1.66 6.39
CA LEU A 206 -9.31 1.15 6.66
C LEU A 206 -10.24 1.43 5.48
N LYS A 207 -10.21 2.64 4.90
CA LYS A 207 -10.97 2.96 3.68
C LYS A 207 -10.55 2.04 2.54
N PHE A 208 -9.26 1.88 2.33
CA PHE A 208 -8.72 1.05 1.26
C PHE A 208 -9.19 -0.41 1.36
N VAL A 209 -9.10 -1.06 2.53
CA VAL A 209 -9.57 -2.45 2.67
C VAL A 209 -11.09 -2.59 2.55
N LYS A 210 -11.87 -1.55 2.90
CA LYS A 210 -13.31 -1.49 2.60
C LYS A 210 -13.58 -1.48 1.10
N ASP A 211 -12.84 -0.64 0.36
CA ASP A 211 -12.97 -0.56 -1.10
C ASP A 211 -12.56 -1.87 -1.78
N ILE A 212 -11.48 -2.52 -1.31
CA ILE A 212 -11.09 -3.86 -1.75
C ILE A 212 -12.23 -4.85 -1.47
N SER A 213 -12.77 -4.88 -0.25
CA SER A 213 -13.88 -5.77 0.10
C SER A 213 -15.09 -5.56 -0.80
N ASN A 214 -15.38 -4.34 -1.24
CA ASN A 214 -16.51 -4.02 -2.11
C ASN A 214 -16.38 -4.58 -3.54
N ILE A 215 -15.16 -4.72 -4.06
CA ILE A 215 -14.91 -5.26 -5.41
C ILE A 215 -14.56 -6.75 -5.43
N MET A 216 -14.32 -7.37 -4.28
CA MET A 216 -14.08 -8.81 -4.18
C MET A 216 -15.39 -9.60 -4.16
N ASP A 217 -15.32 -10.82 -4.66
CA ASP A 217 -16.31 -11.90 -4.43
C ASP A 217 -15.66 -13.13 -3.80
N ASP A 218 -16.41 -14.23 -3.66
CA ASP A 218 -15.89 -15.48 -3.07
C ASP A 218 -14.81 -16.16 -3.91
N LYS A 219 -14.61 -15.75 -5.17
CA LYS A 219 -13.60 -16.29 -6.08
C LYS A 219 -12.37 -15.41 -6.19
N THR A 220 -12.44 -14.19 -5.67
CA THR A 220 -11.33 -13.23 -5.70
C THR A 220 -10.25 -13.60 -4.68
N VAL A 221 -9.00 -13.58 -5.11
CA VAL A 221 -7.84 -13.60 -4.23
C VAL A 221 -7.11 -12.26 -4.34
N TRP A 222 -6.87 -11.62 -3.20
CA TRP A 222 -6.01 -10.44 -3.12
C TRP A 222 -4.64 -10.84 -2.57
N VAL A 223 -3.59 -10.66 -3.36
CA VAL A 223 -2.20 -10.86 -2.96
C VAL A 223 -1.60 -9.53 -2.56
N LEU A 224 -1.22 -9.42 -1.31
CA LEU A 224 -0.56 -8.26 -0.74
C LEU A 224 0.86 -8.63 -0.34
N GLN A 225 1.85 -7.88 -0.85
CA GLN A 225 3.26 -8.02 -0.41
C GLN A 225 3.79 -6.67 0.04
N MET A 226 4.43 -6.66 1.20
CA MET A 226 5.00 -5.45 1.81
C MET A 226 6.15 -5.79 2.75
N THR A 227 6.97 -4.79 3.11
CA THR A 227 7.97 -4.92 4.16
C THR A 227 7.34 -5.40 5.45
N TYR A 228 8.06 -6.25 6.18
CA TYR A 228 7.55 -6.92 7.36
C TYR A 228 8.24 -6.39 8.62
N VAL A 229 7.45 -5.81 9.53
CA VAL A 229 7.98 -5.23 10.76
C VAL A 229 8.72 -6.26 11.64
N GLY A 230 8.29 -7.53 11.61
CA GLY A 230 8.96 -8.60 12.35
C GLY A 230 10.42 -8.77 11.93
N THR A 231 10.70 -8.80 10.63
CA THR A 231 12.07 -8.86 10.11
C THR A 231 12.85 -7.58 10.42
N MET A 232 12.19 -6.41 10.27
CA MET A 232 12.82 -5.14 10.62
C MET A 232 13.32 -5.11 12.07
N LEU A 233 12.52 -5.61 13.01
CA LEU A 233 12.90 -5.68 14.42
C LEU A 233 13.99 -6.72 14.67
N GLN A 234 13.88 -7.91 14.06
CA GLN A 234 14.87 -8.98 14.22
C GLN A 234 16.26 -8.57 13.73
N ASP A 235 16.32 -7.95 12.54
CA ASP A 235 17.56 -7.67 11.83
C ASP A 235 18.03 -6.21 12.02
N ASN A 236 17.34 -5.43 12.85
CA ASN A 236 17.59 -4.01 13.11
C ASN A 236 17.63 -3.16 11.82
N ILE A 237 16.68 -3.39 10.92
CA ILE A 237 16.56 -2.70 9.64
C ILE A 237 15.88 -1.35 9.86
N ILE A 238 16.68 -0.29 9.97
CA ILE A 238 16.18 1.08 10.21
C ILE A 238 16.02 1.90 8.94
N ASP A 239 16.63 1.51 7.85
CA ASP A 239 16.58 2.19 6.54
C ASP A 239 15.22 2.09 5.85
N ASN A 240 14.35 1.20 6.31
CA ASN A 240 12.94 1.15 5.92
C ASN A 240 12.07 2.21 6.63
N ILE A 241 12.61 2.95 7.61
CA ILE A 241 11.88 4.04 8.28
C ILE A 241 12.06 5.31 7.45
N VAL A 242 11.08 5.59 6.60
CA VAL A 242 11.08 6.69 5.64
C VAL A 242 9.70 7.36 5.60
N HIS A 243 9.62 8.59 5.08
CA HIS A 243 8.39 9.41 5.16
C HIS A 243 7.21 8.82 4.38
N GLU A 244 7.48 8.09 3.29
CA GLU A 244 6.45 7.41 2.50
C GLU A 244 5.93 6.13 3.15
N HIS A 245 6.68 5.52 4.09
CA HIS A 245 6.24 4.33 4.82
C HIS A 245 5.45 4.74 6.06
N VAL A 246 4.17 4.99 5.90
CA VAL A 246 3.30 5.50 6.97
C VAL A 246 3.03 4.45 8.04
N ALA A 247 2.98 3.17 7.67
CA ALA A 247 2.62 2.07 8.55
C ALA A 247 3.54 0.85 8.41
N TYR A 248 3.77 0.16 9.53
CA TYR A 248 4.65 -1.00 9.65
C TYR A 248 3.84 -2.18 10.20
N TYR A 249 3.45 -3.09 9.31
CA TYR A 249 2.52 -4.16 9.64
C TYR A 249 3.23 -5.39 10.16
N SER A 250 2.70 -5.92 11.27
CA SER A 250 2.82 -7.33 11.64
C SER A 250 1.68 -8.13 11.01
N LEU A 251 1.78 -9.45 10.97
CA LEU A 251 0.68 -10.32 10.55
C LEU A 251 -0.57 -10.08 11.43
N HIS A 252 -0.34 -9.94 12.74
CA HIS A 252 -1.39 -9.65 13.73
C HIS A 252 -2.13 -8.33 13.44
N SER A 253 -1.40 -7.23 13.24
CA SER A 253 -2.02 -5.93 12.97
C SER A 253 -2.76 -5.89 11.63
N LEU A 254 -2.24 -6.60 10.63
CA LEU A 254 -2.88 -6.77 9.33
C LEU A 254 -4.16 -7.59 9.43
N GLU A 255 -4.12 -8.74 10.11
CA GLU A 255 -5.29 -9.60 10.33
C GLU A 255 -6.40 -8.86 11.07
N TYR A 256 -6.05 -8.07 12.09
CA TYR A 256 -7.02 -7.22 12.80
C TYR A 256 -7.72 -6.24 11.85
N LEU A 257 -6.98 -5.56 10.98
CA LEU A 257 -7.53 -4.63 10.00
C LEU A 257 -8.46 -5.35 9.01
N LEU A 258 -8.00 -6.45 8.43
CA LEU A 258 -8.73 -7.21 7.40
C LEU A 258 -10.03 -7.80 7.95
N THR A 259 -9.99 -8.41 9.13
CA THR A 259 -11.17 -9.00 9.74
C THR A 259 -12.24 -7.98 10.09
N SER A 260 -11.86 -6.72 10.34
CA SER A 260 -12.82 -5.62 10.60
C SER A 260 -13.76 -5.33 9.41
N VAL A 261 -13.39 -5.77 8.20
CA VAL A 261 -14.16 -5.59 6.96
C VAL A 261 -14.60 -6.92 6.34
N GLY A 262 -14.49 -8.03 7.07
CA GLY A 262 -14.90 -9.37 6.60
C GLY A 262 -13.94 -10.00 5.59
N LEU A 263 -12.67 -9.61 5.59
CA LEU A 263 -11.59 -10.23 4.83
C LEU A 263 -10.75 -11.13 5.73
N HIS A 264 -10.19 -12.21 5.17
CA HIS A 264 -9.47 -13.22 5.90
C HIS A 264 -8.14 -13.55 5.20
N ILE A 265 -7.07 -13.74 5.97
CA ILE A 265 -5.81 -14.26 5.46
C ILE A 265 -5.95 -15.78 5.30
N ALA A 266 -5.97 -16.26 4.06
CA ALA A 266 -6.01 -17.68 3.74
C ALA A 266 -4.62 -18.32 3.87
N GLU A 267 -3.59 -17.63 3.41
CA GLU A 267 -2.19 -18.07 3.48
C GLU A 267 -1.26 -16.86 3.67
N ALA A 268 -0.09 -17.09 4.27
CA ALA A 268 0.97 -16.09 4.44
C ALA A 268 2.34 -16.76 4.32
N LYS A 269 3.33 -16.03 3.83
CA LYS A 269 4.75 -16.44 3.84
C LYS A 269 5.67 -15.24 3.97
N GLN A 270 6.82 -15.46 4.60
CA GLN A 270 7.94 -14.53 4.51
C GLN A 270 8.70 -14.74 3.21
N VAL A 271 9.16 -13.66 2.60
CA VAL A 271 9.95 -13.66 1.37
C VAL A 271 11.16 -12.75 1.54
N ASP A 272 12.27 -13.17 0.95
CA ASP A 272 13.52 -12.43 0.99
C ASP A 272 13.55 -11.34 -0.10
N SER A 273 12.75 -10.30 0.11
CA SER A 273 12.71 -9.11 -0.74
C SER A 273 12.64 -7.86 0.13
N TYR A 274 13.30 -6.78 -0.28
CA TYR A 274 13.32 -5.49 0.45
C TYR A 274 13.76 -5.61 1.93
N GLY A 275 14.74 -6.47 2.24
CA GLY A 275 15.18 -6.72 3.61
C GLY A 275 14.21 -7.60 4.42
N GLY A 276 13.36 -8.34 3.76
CA GLY A 276 12.34 -9.21 4.35
C GLY A 276 10.94 -8.64 4.22
N SER A 277 10.09 -9.37 3.52
CA SER A 277 8.69 -8.98 3.26
C SER A 277 7.73 -10.07 3.71
N LEU A 278 6.52 -9.63 3.99
CA LEU A 278 5.37 -10.49 4.21
C LEU A 278 4.52 -10.51 2.93
N ARG A 279 4.27 -11.72 2.39
CA ARG A 279 3.31 -11.95 1.30
C ARG A 279 2.11 -12.67 1.87
N VAL A 280 0.91 -12.09 1.73
CA VAL A 280 -0.33 -12.65 2.24
C VAL A 280 -1.35 -12.81 1.11
N PHE A 281 -2.17 -13.86 1.22
CA PHE A 281 -3.24 -14.19 0.29
C PHE A 281 -4.57 -14.03 1.02
N ILE A 282 -5.35 -13.07 0.58
CA ILE A 282 -6.53 -12.57 1.28
C ILE A 282 -7.77 -12.94 0.47
N VAL A 283 -8.81 -13.42 1.16
CA VAL A 283 -10.08 -13.87 0.59
C VAL A 283 -11.25 -13.38 1.43
N LYS A 284 -12.45 -13.37 0.85
CA LYS A 284 -13.69 -13.15 1.61
C LYS A 284 -14.15 -14.40 2.36
N ASN A 285 -14.06 -15.54 1.71
CA ASN A 285 -14.51 -16.81 2.28
C ASN A 285 -13.34 -17.78 2.40
N PRO A 286 -12.79 -17.99 3.61
CA PRO A 286 -11.64 -18.87 3.80
C PRO A 286 -11.94 -20.34 3.47
N ASN A 287 -13.23 -20.77 3.42
CA ASN A 287 -13.59 -22.12 3.05
C ASN A 287 -13.45 -22.38 1.54
N THR A 288 -13.48 -21.34 0.70
CA THR A 288 -13.32 -21.44 -0.75
C THR A 288 -11.89 -21.74 -1.16
N TYR A 289 -10.93 -21.26 -0.36
CA TYR A 289 -9.49 -21.44 -0.59
C TYR A 289 -8.82 -22.00 0.67
N PRO A 290 -8.95 -23.33 0.91
CA PRO A 290 -8.32 -23.93 2.07
C PRO A 290 -6.79 -23.85 1.93
N SER A 291 -6.12 -23.37 2.98
CA SER A 291 -4.66 -23.29 3.04
C SER A 291 -4.01 -24.67 2.81
N LYS A 292 -3.15 -24.77 1.81
CA LYS A 292 -2.44 -26.02 1.47
C LYS A 292 -1.04 -25.81 0.88
N TYR A 293 -0.75 -24.62 0.35
CA TYR A 293 0.52 -24.36 -0.35
C TYR A 293 1.59 -23.83 0.59
N PHE A 294 1.23 -22.90 1.50
CA PHE A 294 2.12 -22.25 2.45
C PHE A 294 1.69 -22.52 3.90
N ARG A 295 1.05 -23.65 4.12
CA ARG A 295 0.40 -24.02 5.40
C ARG A 295 1.31 -23.93 6.62
N ASN A 296 2.61 -24.22 6.45
CA ASN A 296 3.57 -24.21 7.55
C ASN A 296 4.16 -22.81 7.82
N ASP A 297 4.05 -21.88 6.88
CA ASP A 297 4.64 -20.54 7.03
C ASP A 297 3.78 -19.67 7.96
N TYR A 298 2.45 -19.71 7.79
CA TYR A 298 1.53 -18.90 8.61
C TYR A 298 1.66 -19.17 10.12
N PRO A 299 1.59 -20.41 10.62
CA PRO A 299 1.82 -20.71 12.03
C PRO A 299 3.21 -20.31 12.53
N GLY A 300 4.24 -20.47 11.69
CA GLY A 300 5.60 -20.05 11.99
C GLY A 300 5.73 -18.56 12.18
N ILE A 301 5.07 -17.74 11.33
CA ILE A 301 5.03 -16.29 11.47
C ILE A 301 4.32 -15.90 12.77
N VAL A 302 3.18 -16.51 13.10
CA VAL A 302 2.44 -16.24 14.33
C VAL A 302 3.28 -16.57 15.57
N GLU A 303 4.01 -17.70 15.55
CA GLU A 303 4.91 -18.08 16.63
C GLU A 303 6.10 -17.14 16.75
N PHE A 304 6.68 -16.73 15.61
CA PHE A 304 7.75 -15.75 15.56
C PHE A 304 7.31 -14.41 16.18
N GLU A 305 6.13 -13.89 15.80
CA GLU A 305 5.59 -12.64 16.34
C GLU A 305 5.34 -12.71 17.85
N LYS A 306 4.86 -13.85 18.36
CA LYS A 306 4.68 -14.07 19.80
C LYS A 306 6.01 -14.09 20.55
N ASN A 307 7.02 -14.77 20.00
CA ASN A 307 8.32 -14.92 20.65
C ASN A 307 9.16 -13.62 20.62
N ASN A 308 8.90 -12.74 19.67
CA ASN A 308 9.61 -11.46 19.52
C ASN A 308 8.79 -10.25 19.99
N ASN A 309 7.70 -10.46 20.73
CA ASN A 309 6.86 -9.43 21.33
C ASN A 309 6.36 -8.34 20.35
N THR A 310 6.30 -8.66 19.05
CA THR A 310 5.80 -7.69 18.04
C THR A 310 4.36 -7.26 18.30
N ASN A 311 3.64 -8.04 19.14
CA ASN A 311 2.22 -7.88 19.42
C ASN A 311 1.91 -7.52 20.89
N THR A 312 2.89 -7.49 21.78
CA THR A 312 2.64 -7.28 23.22
C THR A 312 3.10 -5.93 23.73
N TYR A 313 2.35 -5.43 24.71
CA TYR A 313 2.48 -4.12 25.35
C TYR A 313 3.61 -4.02 26.38
N GLU A 314 4.20 -5.15 26.79
CA GLU A 314 4.87 -5.22 28.07
C GLU A 314 6.39 -4.96 28.03
N GLU A 315 7.02 -4.82 26.84
CA GLU A 315 8.50 -4.76 26.75
C GLU A 315 9.07 -3.78 25.71
N LEU A 316 8.42 -2.65 25.44
CA LEU A 316 9.05 -1.56 24.69
C LEU A 316 9.26 -0.33 25.55
#